data_9cb97870cefbc46acc9e508f2871859e
#
_entry.id   9cb97870cefbc46acc9e508f2871859e
#
_cell.length_a   1.000
_cell.length_b   1.000
_cell.length_c   1.000
_cell.angle_alpha   90.00
_cell.angle_beta   90.00
_cell.angle_gamma   90.00
#
_symmetry.space_group_name_H-M   'P 1'
#
loop_
_entity.id
_entity.type
_entity.pdbx_description
1 polymer ?
#
loop_
_entity_poly.entity_id
_entity_poly.type
_entity_poly.pdbx_seq_one_letter_code
_entity_poly.pdbx_strand_id
1 'polypeptide(L)'
;MIATLGAAALAASALLAPSGASAAPATLAAPDISLANVKAHLSQLQSIATANGGNRAHGRTGFRASIDYVKGKLDAAGYQTSVQSFTYNGATGYNLIADWPGGDTNNVLMTGAHLDSVTAGPGINDNGSGSAANLEIALTIAREKYAPKRHLRFGWWGAEELGLVGSTNYVNNLASTERSKIKGYLNFDMVGSPNPGYFAYDGDGSSGSGGPAGSAEIEQTLRAHFQTINVPVQDTAFDGRSDYGPFIRYGIAAGGLFTGAEGRKTTQQAQLWGGQAGVAFDRCYHSSCDTTSNIDDTALDRNSDAIAHAVWTLGGDGGTTEPPGDTVFTDDLESGTGWTTNPNGTDTATAGRWERGTPQPTTYSGTNLQLAAASGSGALVTGAAAGTDAGTNDLDGGATTVQSPAIALPAGSKTLSFSWYLAHLNNSSTDDHLRVRVVGPNGSTTVLDQSGAASNRAGSWQTQTADVSAYAGQTVRIVAEAADAGTGSLVEAGLDNLKITK
;
A
#
# COMPACT_ATOMS: atom_id res chain seq x y z
N MET A 1 73.96 -9.07 57.70
CA MET A 1 72.64 -9.59 57.42
C MET A 1 71.85 -8.52 56.74
N ILE A 2 71.69 -8.66 55.44
CA ILE A 2 71.07 -7.64 54.57
C ILE A 2 69.67 -8.12 54.25
N ALA A 3 68.67 -7.36 54.64
CA ALA A 3 67.26 -7.64 54.31
C ALA A 3 66.88 -6.87 53.06
N THR A 4 66.48 -7.57 52.01
CA THR A 4 65.93 -7.03 50.77
C THR A 4 64.45 -6.86 50.86
N LEU A 5 63.96 -5.63 50.72
CA LEU A 5 62.52 -5.33 50.52
C LEU A 5 62.13 -5.57 49.07
N GLY A 6 61.17 -6.43 48.82
CA GLY A 6 60.51 -6.60 47.54
C GLY A 6 59.32 -5.64 47.42
N ALA A 7 59.34 -4.83 46.37
CA ALA A 7 58.21 -3.97 46.01
C ALA A 7 57.20 -4.75 45.12
N ALA A 8 55.99 -4.88 45.60
CA ALA A 8 54.86 -5.41 44.80
C ALA A 8 54.20 -4.31 43.98
N ALA A 9 54.21 -4.42 42.67
CA ALA A 9 53.48 -3.55 41.75
C ALA A 9 52.03 -4.05 41.61
N LEU A 10 51.04 -3.25 42.03
CA LEU A 10 49.64 -3.49 41.73
C LEU A 10 49.38 -3.00 40.29
N ALA A 11 49.02 -3.93 39.41
CA ALA A 11 48.45 -3.62 38.10
C ALA A 11 46.96 -3.38 38.27
N ALA A 12 46.51 -2.14 38.04
CA ALA A 12 45.10 -1.78 37.97
C ALA A 12 44.56 -2.14 36.59
N SER A 13 43.74 -3.19 36.48
CA SER A 13 43.03 -3.53 35.27
C SER A 13 41.79 -2.61 35.16
N ALA A 14 41.80 -1.65 34.22
CA ALA A 14 40.63 -0.87 33.87
C ALA A 14 39.67 -1.74 33.07
N LEU A 15 38.54 -2.12 33.66
CA LEU A 15 37.41 -2.69 32.94
C LEU A 15 36.74 -1.61 32.08
N LEU A 16 36.96 -1.65 30.79
CA LEU A 16 36.15 -0.92 29.82
C LEU A 16 34.75 -1.53 29.81
N ALA A 17 33.76 -0.81 30.33
CA ALA A 17 32.37 -1.13 30.15
C ALA A 17 32.00 -1.05 28.66
N PRO A 18 31.26 -2.01 28.10
CA PRO A 18 30.78 -1.88 26.72
C PRO A 18 29.82 -0.69 26.64
N SER A 19 30.12 0.24 25.75
CA SER A 19 29.22 1.32 25.36
C SER A 19 27.92 0.68 24.84
N GLY A 20 26.83 0.89 25.56
CA GLY A 20 25.52 0.43 25.17
C GLY A 20 25.18 1.01 23.80
N ALA A 21 25.10 0.17 22.78
CA ALA A 21 24.46 0.51 21.54
C ALA A 21 23.01 0.87 21.86
N SER A 22 22.63 2.13 21.64
CA SER A 22 21.23 2.55 21.68
C SER A 22 20.49 1.73 20.63
N ALA A 23 19.61 0.86 21.06
CA ALA A 23 18.73 0.15 20.15
C ALA A 23 17.92 1.20 19.38
N ALA A 24 17.93 1.13 18.05
CA ALA A 24 17.02 1.91 17.24
C ALA A 24 15.58 1.61 17.72
N PRO A 25 14.70 2.62 17.80
CA PRO A 25 13.33 2.36 18.21
C PRO A 25 12.71 1.33 17.27
N ALA A 26 12.22 0.25 17.82
CA ALA A 26 11.45 -0.73 17.08
C ALA A 26 10.22 -0.03 16.52
N THR A 27 10.01 -0.12 15.19
CA THR A 27 8.73 0.29 14.62
C THR A 27 7.68 -0.64 15.20
N LEU A 28 6.67 -0.05 15.85
CA LEU A 28 5.59 -0.81 16.46
C LEU A 28 4.77 -1.47 15.34
N ALA A 29 4.67 -2.81 15.36
CA ALA A 29 3.67 -3.49 14.56
C ALA A 29 2.28 -2.93 14.89
N ALA A 30 1.38 -2.88 13.90
CA ALA A 30 0.01 -2.47 14.15
C ALA A 30 -0.60 -3.36 15.26
N PRO A 31 -1.25 -2.80 16.26
CA PRO A 31 -1.91 -3.57 17.30
C PRO A 31 -3.15 -4.27 16.75
N ASP A 32 -3.52 -5.38 17.35
CA ASP A 32 -4.83 -6.02 17.22
C ASP A 32 -5.94 -5.05 17.66
N ILE A 33 -6.94 -4.85 16.83
CA ILE A 33 -8.06 -3.93 17.11
C ILE A 33 -9.17 -4.69 17.81
N SER A 34 -9.47 -4.29 19.03
CA SER A 34 -10.49 -4.96 19.83
C SER A 34 -11.87 -4.99 19.14
N LEU A 35 -12.27 -6.15 18.62
CA LEU A 35 -13.60 -6.36 18.07
C LEU A 35 -14.69 -5.95 19.06
N ALA A 36 -14.50 -6.23 20.35
CA ALA A 36 -15.45 -5.87 21.39
C ALA A 36 -15.69 -4.34 21.46
N ASN A 37 -14.62 -3.57 21.30
CA ASN A 37 -14.71 -2.10 21.30
C ASN A 37 -15.39 -1.58 20.02
N VAL A 38 -15.03 -2.12 18.85
CA VAL A 38 -15.69 -1.77 17.58
C VAL A 38 -17.20 -2.04 17.68
N LYS A 39 -17.58 -3.21 18.20
CA LYS A 39 -19.01 -3.56 18.45
C LYS A 39 -19.68 -2.67 19.48
N ALA A 40 -18.97 -2.19 20.48
CA ALA A 40 -19.52 -1.21 21.42
C ALA A 40 -19.83 0.13 20.72
N HIS A 41 -19.01 0.57 19.78
CA HIS A 41 -19.31 1.73 18.95
C HIS A 41 -20.53 1.50 18.05
N LEU A 42 -20.63 0.34 17.40
CA LEU A 42 -21.83 -0.04 16.62
C LEU A 42 -23.10 -0.04 17.47
N SER A 43 -23.04 -0.59 18.68
CA SER A 43 -24.17 -0.62 19.62
C SER A 43 -24.61 0.80 20.02
N GLN A 44 -23.65 1.71 20.18
CA GLN A 44 -23.95 3.11 20.48
C GLN A 44 -24.59 3.82 19.27
N LEU A 45 -24.10 3.60 18.03
CA LEU A 45 -24.71 4.12 16.81
C LEU A 45 -26.15 3.60 16.63
N GLN A 46 -26.38 2.31 16.90
CA GLN A 46 -27.72 1.71 16.93
C GLN A 46 -28.61 2.39 17.97
N SER A 47 -28.10 2.63 19.17
CA SER A 47 -28.85 3.31 20.24
C SER A 47 -29.22 4.74 19.86
N ILE A 48 -28.27 5.45 19.21
CA ILE A 48 -28.52 6.81 18.68
C ILE A 48 -29.62 6.78 17.62
N ALA A 49 -29.53 5.86 16.65
CA ALA A 49 -30.58 5.72 15.64
C ALA A 49 -31.94 5.45 16.26
N THR A 50 -32.02 4.51 17.20
CA THR A 50 -33.24 4.12 17.90
C THR A 50 -33.88 5.31 18.64
N ALA A 51 -33.07 6.12 19.34
CA ALA A 51 -33.53 7.31 20.06
C ALA A 51 -33.96 8.48 19.14
N ASN A 52 -33.60 8.41 17.84
CA ASN A 52 -33.79 9.51 16.89
C ASN A 52 -34.60 9.10 15.64
N GLY A 53 -35.62 8.26 15.83
CA GLY A 53 -36.58 7.90 14.76
C GLY A 53 -36.06 6.78 13.84
N GLY A 54 -35.12 5.94 14.33
CA GLY A 54 -34.69 4.72 13.69
C GLY A 54 -33.59 4.88 12.64
N ASN A 55 -33.03 6.08 12.49
CA ASN A 55 -31.95 6.32 11.49
C ASN A 55 -30.97 7.41 11.93
N ARG A 56 -29.88 7.51 11.17
CA ARG A 56 -28.81 8.52 11.32
C ARG A 56 -28.64 9.35 10.03
N ALA A 57 -29.73 9.52 9.29
CA ALA A 57 -29.72 10.13 7.97
C ALA A 57 -29.40 11.64 8.01
N HIS A 58 -28.86 12.16 6.90
CA HIS A 58 -28.60 13.58 6.70
C HIS A 58 -29.82 14.43 7.06
N GLY A 59 -29.61 15.55 7.74
CA GLY A 59 -30.68 16.47 8.19
C GLY A 59 -31.53 15.95 9.35
N ARG A 60 -31.22 14.76 9.90
CA ARG A 60 -31.94 14.20 11.06
C ARG A 60 -31.09 14.34 12.33
N THR A 61 -31.82 14.31 13.47
CA THR A 61 -31.16 14.42 14.79
C THR A 61 -30.22 13.27 15.08
N GLY A 62 -30.49 12.06 14.56
CA GLY A 62 -29.61 10.89 14.71
C GLY A 62 -28.26 11.10 14.09
N PHE A 63 -28.15 11.75 12.91
CA PHE A 63 -26.87 12.07 12.32
C PHE A 63 -26.06 13.05 13.19
N ARG A 64 -26.68 14.13 13.65
CA ARG A 64 -26.02 15.10 14.53
C ARG A 64 -25.55 14.45 15.83
N ALA A 65 -26.37 13.62 16.45
CA ALA A 65 -26.00 12.88 17.66
C ALA A 65 -24.83 11.91 17.41
N SER A 66 -24.73 11.31 16.22
CA SER A 66 -23.58 10.46 15.83
C SER A 66 -22.29 11.27 15.71
N ILE A 67 -22.34 12.45 15.09
CA ILE A 67 -21.20 13.39 15.05
C ILE A 67 -20.76 13.77 16.47
N ASP A 68 -21.69 14.13 17.35
CA ASP A 68 -21.37 14.54 18.72
C ASP A 68 -20.78 13.37 19.53
N TYR A 69 -21.23 12.14 19.33
CA TYR A 69 -20.68 10.94 19.95
C TYR A 69 -19.22 10.69 19.52
N VAL A 70 -18.96 10.63 18.20
CA VAL A 70 -17.63 10.37 17.67
C VAL A 70 -16.66 11.48 18.10
N LYS A 71 -17.08 12.75 17.95
CA LYS A 71 -16.31 13.91 18.37
C LYS A 71 -15.93 13.85 19.86
N GLY A 72 -16.90 13.55 20.74
CA GLY A 72 -16.65 13.47 22.18
C GLY A 72 -15.62 12.41 22.55
N LYS A 73 -15.58 11.26 21.85
CA LYS A 73 -14.57 10.22 22.02
C LYS A 73 -13.18 10.71 21.60
N LEU A 74 -13.10 11.37 20.45
CA LEU A 74 -11.83 11.87 19.89
C LEU A 74 -11.26 13.04 20.72
N ASP A 75 -12.10 13.98 21.15
CA ASP A 75 -11.69 15.08 22.03
C ASP A 75 -11.09 14.53 23.34
N ALA A 76 -11.76 13.52 23.95
CA ALA A 76 -11.27 12.87 25.16
C ALA A 76 -9.95 12.12 24.95
N ALA A 77 -9.68 11.66 23.73
CA ALA A 77 -8.45 10.99 23.35
C ALA A 77 -7.31 11.95 22.93
N GLY A 78 -7.57 13.27 22.91
CA GLY A 78 -6.55 14.28 22.63
C GLY A 78 -6.42 14.69 21.15
N TYR A 79 -7.37 14.30 20.29
CA TYR A 79 -7.42 14.76 18.90
C TYR A 79 -7.80 16.23 18.80
N GLN A 80 -7.28 16.90 17.78
CA GLN A 80 -7.76 18.22 17.38
C GLN A 80 -8.92 18.03 16.41
N THR A 81 -10.16 18.30 16.89
CA THR A 81 -11.36 18.04 16.11
C THR A 81 -11.97 19.31 15.56
N SER A 82 -12.56 19.23 14.35
CA SER A 82 -13.36 20.29 13.74
C SER A 82 -14.60 19.72 13.08
N VAL A 83 -15.72 20.43 13.23
CA VAL A 83 -16.99 20.09 12.56
C VAL A 83 -17.21 21.11 11.45
N GLN A 84 -17.24 20.63 10.21
CA GLN A 84 -17.53 21.43 9.03
C GLN A 84 -19.01 21.29 8.69
N SER A 85 -19.73 22.39 8.59
CA SER A 85 -21.13 22.39 8.17
C SER A 85 -21.27 22.71 6.69
N PHE A 86 -22.24 22.07 6.04
CA PHE A 86 -22.66 22.36 4.69
C PHE A 86 -24.19 22.30 4.59
N THR A 87 -24.76 22.84 3.52
CA THR A 87 -26.21 22.76 3.27
C THR A 87 -26.46 21.92 2.03
N TYR A 88 -27.34 20.95 2.13
CA TYR A 88 -27.80 20.14 1.01
C TYR A 88 -29.28 19.82 1.15
N ASN A 89 -30.08 19.95 0.07
CA ASN A 89 -31.52 19.75 0.04
C ASN A 89 -32.26 20.49 1.16
N GLY A 90 -31.84 21.72 1.49
CA GLY A 90 -32.46 22.56 2.54
C GLY A 90 -32.14 22.12 3.97
N ALA A 91 -31.32 21.12 4.20
CA ALA A 91 -30.90 20.66 5.53
C ALA A 91 -29.40 20.90 5.76
N THR A 92 -29.00 21.07 7.02
CA THR A 92 -27.58 21.18 7.41
C THR A 92 -26.99 19.80 7.58
N GLY A 93 -25.90 19.54 6.85
CA GLY A 93 -25.04 18.40 7.01
C GLY A 93 -23.72 18.77 7.71
N TYR A 94 -22.99 17.78 8.15
CA TYR A 94 -21.75 17.95 8.88
C TYR A 94 -20.71 16.93 8.43
N ASN A 95 -19.45 17.37 8.34
CA ASN A 95 -18.29 16.48 8.37
C ASN A 95 -17.57 16.65 9.70
N LEU A 96 -17.05 15.59 10.27
CA LEU A 96 -16.14 15.64 11.41
C LEU A 96 -14.74 15.32 10.91
N ILE A 97 -13.80 16.21 11.17
CA ILE A 97 -12.38 16.03 10.89
C ILE A 97 -11.63 15.97 12.22
N ALA A 98 -10.72 15.02 12.34
CA ALA A 98 -9.89 14.86 13.53
C ALA A 98 -8.41 14.68 13.13
N ASP A 99 -7.57 15.53 13.65
CA ASP A 99 -6.12 15.51 13.44
C ASP A 99 -5.43 14.94 14.68
N TRP A 100 -4.62 13.88 14.50
CA TRP A 100 -3.75 13.39 15.56
C TRP A 100 -2.56 14.32 15.73
N PRO A 101 -2.22 14.75 16.96
CA PRO A 101 -1.07 15.62 17.18
C PRO A 101 0.25 14.96 16.79
N GLY A 102 1.00 15.57 15.86
CA GLY A 102 2.30 15.07 15.41
C GLY A 102 2.33 14.71 13.93
N GLY A 103 3.47 14.18 13.50
CA GLY A 103 3.74 13.86 12.10
C GLY A 103 3.98 15.09 11.21
N ASP A 104 4.44 14.84 9.98
CA ASP A 104 4.67 15.90 8.99
C ASP A 104 3.36 16.38 8.38
N THR A 105 2.95 17.60 8.72
CA THR A 105 1.71 18.22 8.22
C THR A 105 1.72 18.54 6.72
N ASN A 106 2.83 18.39 6.02
CA ASN A 106 2.92 18.46 4.56
C ASN A 106 2.79 17.10 3.89
N ASN A 107 2.75 16.03 4.70
CA ASN A 107 2.61 14.64 4.26
C ASN A 107 1.48 13.97 5.05
N VAL A 108 0.24 14.23 4.64
CA VAL A 108 -0.95 13.76 5.36
C VAL A 108 -1.40 12.41 4.80
N LEU A 109 -1.51 11.42 5.69
CA LEU A 109 -2.30 10.22 5.45
C LEU A 109 -3.68 10.43 6.05
N MET A 110 -4.71 10.37 5.21
CA MET A 110 -6.08 10.55 5.65
C MET A 110 -6.84 9.23 5.57
N THR A 111 -7.69 8.95 6.56
CA THR A 111 -8.62 7.82 6.55
C THR A 111 -10.03 8.31 6.84
N GLY A 112 -11.04 7.68 6.22
CA GLY A 112 -12.40 8.13 6.40
C GLY A 112 -13.45 7.07 6.11
N ALA A 113 -14.65 7.38 6.60
CA ALA A 113 -15.89 6.62 6.41
C ALA A 113 -17.09 7.56 6.53
N HIS A 114 -18.18 7.30 5.82
CA HIS A 114 -19.37 8.09 6.09
C HIS A 114 -20.06 7.65 7.40
N LEU A 115 -20.71 8.60 8.03
CA LEU A 115 -21.35 8.40 9.32
C LEU A 115 -22.87 8.51 9.25
N ASP A 116 -23.40 9.02 8.14
CA ASP A 116 -24.84 9.01 7.90
C ASP A 116 -25.35 7.64 7.48
N SER A 117 -26.64 7.44 7.54
CA SER A 117 -27.37 6.29 7.02
C SER A 117 -28.46 6.75 6.08
N VAL A 118 -29.06 5.83 5.34
CA VAL A 118 -30.37 6.06 4.70
C VAL A 118 -31.46 6.31 5.75
N THR A 119 -32.60 6.91 5.32
CA THR A 119 -33.72 7.11 6.21
C THR A 119 -34.49 5.82 6.57
N ALA A 120 -34.25 4.73 5.84
CA ALA A 120 -34.95 3.45 6.01
C ALA A 120 -34.46 2.64 7.22
N GLY A 121 -33.25 2.89 7.72
CA GLY A 121 -32.68 2.10 8.79
C GLY A 121 -31.54 2.76 9.54
N PRO A 122 -31.02 2.08 10.57
CA PRO A 122 -29.94 2.61 11.40
C PRO A 122 -28.57 2.65 10.70
N GLY A 123 -28.36 1.89 9.60
CA GLY A 123 -27.11 1.87 8.84
C GLY A 123 -25.92 1.37 9.67
N ILE A 124 -26.01 0.16 10.22
CA ILE A 124 -24.96 -0.34 11.13
C ILE A 124 -23.82 -1.00 10.37
N ASN A 125 -24.12 -1.74 9.30
CA ASN A 125 -23.08 -2.16 8.37
C ASN A 125 -22.78 -1.03 7.39
N ASP A 126 -23.78 -0.37 6.84
CA ASP A 126 -23.69 0.75 5.90
C ASP A 126 -23.99 2.10 6.55
N ASN A 127 -23.02 2.90 7.01
CA ASN A 127 -21.60 2.57 7.16
C ASN A 127 -21.15 2.80 8.61
N GLY A 128 -21.94 2.28 9.55
CA GLY A 128 -21.54 2.20 10.95
C GLY A 128 -20.27 1.38 11.11
N SER A 129 -20.09 0.30 10.30
CA SER A 129 -18.95 -0.62 10.39
C SER A 129 -17.62 0.09 10.11
N GLY A 130 -17.48 0.76 8.97
CA GLY A 130 -16.28 1.54 8.64
C GLY A 130 -16.06 2.71 9.61
N SER A 131 -17.15 3.41 9.99
CA SER A 131 -17.08 4.51 10.95
C SER A 131 -16.63 4.08 12.34
N ALA A 132 -17.10 2.93 12.84
CA ALA A 132 -16.71 2.38 14.14
C ALA A 132 -15.28 1.84 14.14
N ALA A 133 -14.87 1.14 13.07
CA ALA A 133 -13.49 0.67 12.90
C ALA A 133 -12.50 1.87 12.90
N ASN A 134 -12.75 2.89 12.09
CA ASN A 134 -11.95 4.11 12.09
C ASN A 134 -11.88 4.79 13.47
N LEU A 135 -12.98 4.83 14.21
CA LEU A 135 -13.02 5.42 15.54
C LEU A 135 -12.14 4.61 16.51
N GLU A 136 -12.27 3.28 16.55
CA GLU A 136 -11.49 2.46 17.45
C GLU A 136 -9.99 2.51 17.12
N ILE A 137 -9.64 2.57 15.84
CA ILE A 137 -8.25 2.76 15.40
C ILE A 137 -7.71 4.10 15.88
N ALA A 138 -8.47 5.19 15.73
CA ALA A 138 -8.08 6.50 16.25
C ALA A 138 -7.88 6.48 17.78
N LEU A 139 -8.77 5.81 18.51
CA LEU A 139 -8.63 5.65 19.97
C LEU A 139 -7.44 4.76 20.35
N THR A 140 -7.13 3.75 19.55
CA THR A 140 -5.95 2.88 19.74
C THR A 140 -4.66 3.66 19.52
N ILE A 141 -4.57 4.50 18.49
CA ILE A 141 -3.44 5.42 18.27
C ILE A 141 -3.16 6.25 19.54
N ALA A 142 -4.21 6.77 20.15
CA ALA A 142 -4.07 7.57 21.38
C ALA A 142 -3.62 6.73 22.58
N ARG A 143 -4.18 5.52 22.77
CA ARG A 143 -3.81 4.60 23.85
C ARG A 143 -2.36 4.15 23.73
N GLU A 144 -1.93 3.78 22.53
CA GLU A 144 -0.56 3.32 22.22
C GLU A 144 0.43 4.50 22.12
N LYS A 145 -0.04 5.74 22.18
CA LYS A 145 0.78 6.95 21.99
C LYS A 145 1.60 6.88 20.72
N TYR A 146 0.96 6.38 19.65
CA TYR A 146 1.63 6.20 18.39
C TYR A 146 2.17 7.52 17.85
N ALA A 147 3.44 7.54 17.43
CA ALA A 147 4.13 8.69 16.88
C ALA A 147 4.39 8.47 15.38
N PRO A 148 3.42 8.76 14.51
CA PRO A 148 3.58 8.59 13.08
C PRO A 148 4.56 9.61 12.49
N LYS A 149 5.22 9.27 11.38
CA LYS A 149 6.01 10.23 10.60
C LYS A 149 5.12 11.11 9.73
N ARG A 150 4.07 10.53 9.13
CA ARG A 150 3.04 11.28 8.41
C ARG A 150 2.02 11.85 9.41
N HIS A 151 1.47 12.99 9.09
CA HIS A 151 0.33 13.52 9.84
C HIS A 151 -0.91 12.66 9.58
N LEU A 152 -1.52 12.14 10.64
CA LEU A 152 -2.74 11.33 10.52
C LEU A 152 -3.96 12.20 10.69
N ARG A 153 -4.86 12.14 9.70
CA ARG A 153 -6.14 12.82 9.67
C ARG A 153 -7.27 11.82 9.47
N PHE A 154 -8.32 11.96 10.27
CA PHE A 154 -9.53 11.14 10.19
C PHE A 154 -10.70 11.99 9.73
N GLY A 155 -11.57 11.40 8.89
CA GLY A 155 -12.78 12.03 8.39
C GLY A 155 -14.01 11.15 8.60
N TRP A 156 -15.09 11.75 9.16
CA TRP A 156 -16.41 11.14 9.16
C TRP A 156 -17.35 12.02 8.33
N TRP A 157 -17.81 11.44 7.22
CA TRP A 157 -18.57 12.19 6.22
C TRP A 157 -20.07 12.15 6.50
N GLY A 158 -20.75 13.19 6.06
CA GLY A 158 -22.21 13.22 6.08
C GLY A 158 -22.79 13.35 4.68
N ALA A 159 -24.04 12.92 4.53
CA ALA A 159 -24.75 12.93 3.25
C ALA A 159 -24.03 12.19 2.12
N GLU A 160 -23.30 11.11 2.46
CA GLU A 160 -22.74 10.19 1.49
C GLU A 160 -23.87 9.54 0.68
N GLU A 161 -24.89 9.06 1.37
CA GLU A 161 -26.11 8.41 0.88
C GLU A 161 -26.93 9.27 -0.11
N LEU A 162 -26.58 10.52 -0.23
CA LEU A 162 -27.17 11.49 -1.17
C LEU A 162 -26.20 11.84 -2.31
N GLY A 163 -25.15 11.06 -2.52
CA GLY A 163 -24.18 11.17 -3.58
C GLY A 163 -22.88 11.86 -3.17
N LEU A 164 -22.22 11.38 -2.13
CA LEU A 164 -20.87 11.79 -1.67
C LEU A 164 -20.81 13.29 -1.31
N VAL A 165 -21.89 13.85 -0.80
CA VAL A 165 -22.00 15.31 -0.64
C VAL A 165 -20.97 15.86 0.34
N GLY A 166 -20.80 15.21 1.50
CA GLY A 166 -19.91 15.69 2.54
C GLY A 166 -18.44 15.61 2.14
N SER A 167 -17.98 14.49 1.66
CA SER A 167 -16.60 14.32 1.18
C SER A 167 -16.29 15.21 -0.02
N THR A 168 -17.26 15.38 -0.95
CA THR A 168 -17.15 16.33 -2.07
C THR A 168 -17.03 17.77 -1.55
N ASN A 169 -17.84 18.16 -0.57
CA ASN A 169 -17.75 19.48 0.05
C ASN A 169 -16.38 19.70 0.70
N TYR A 170 -15.87 18.71 1.42
CA TYR A 170 -14.56 18.77 2.05
C TYR A 170 -13.46 19.03 1.01
N VAL A 171 -13.31 18.14 0.02
CA VAL A 171 -12.20 18.18 -0.94
C VAL A 171 -12.28 19.44 -1.82
N ASN A 172 -13.48 19.85 -2.24
CA ASN A 172 -13.68 21.03 -3.09
C ASN A 172 -13.33 22.35 -2.37
N ASN A 173 -13.58 22.43 -1.06
CA ASN A 173 -13.31 23.64 -0.27
C ASN A 173 -11.90 23.71 0.30
N LEU A 174 -11.08 22.67 0.15
CA LEU A 174 -9.66 22.76 0.45
C LEU A 174 -8.95 23.66 -0.56
N ALA A 175 -8.11 24.58 -0.05
CA ALA A 175 -7.14 25.27 -0.90
C ALA A 175 -6.25 24.23 -1.62
N SER A 176 -5.81 24.51 -2.84
CA SER A 176 -4.95 23.59 -3.59
C SER A 176 -3.68 23.20 -2.83
N THR A 177 -3.10 24.14 -2.07
CA THR A 177 -1.94 23.92 -1.20
C THR A 177 -2.24 22.94 -0.05
N GLU A 178 -3.43 22.99 0.54
CA GLU A 178 -3.83 22.05 1.59
C GLU A 178 -4.19 20.69 1.01
N ARG A 179 -4.86 20.67 -0.14
CA ARG A 179 -5.22 19.44 -0.83
C ARG A 179 -3.97 18.66 -1.28
N SER A 180 -2.93 19.35 -1.76
CA SER A 180 -1.67 18.73 -2.17
C SER A 180 -0.87 18.10 -1.02
N LYS A 181 -1.18 18.41 0.23
CA LYS A 181 -0.58 17.78 1.40
C LYS A 181 -1.15 16.38 1.66
N ILE A 182 -2.37 16.08 1.20
CA ILE A 182 -2.98 14.75 1.36
C ILE A 182 -2.31 13.83 0.32
N LYS A 183 -1.48 12.90 0.80
CA LYS A 183 -0.71 11.97 -0.04
C LYS A 183 -1.36 10.60 -0.19
N GLY A 184 -2.37 10.30 0.62
CA GLY A 184 -3.16 9.08 0.53
C GLY A 184 -4.47 9.24 1.30
N TYR A 185 -5.52 8.64 0.77
CA TYR A 185 -6.84 8.56 1.39
C TYR A 185 -7.29 7.09 1.48
N LEU A 186 -7.52 6.62 2.69
CA LEU A 186 -8.04 5.29 2.98
C LEU A 186 -9.54 5.36 3.21
N ASN A 187 -10.32 4.65 2.40
CA ASN A 187 -11.79 4.64 2.45
C ASN A 187 -12.31 3.31 2.96
N PHE A 188 -13.13 3.33 4.00
CA PHE A 188 -13.70 2.11 4.57
C PHE A 188 -15.21 2.21 4.62
N ASP A 189 -15.83 1.35 3.82
CA ASP A 189 -17.25 1.35 3.60
C ASP A 189 -17.77 -0.08 3.56
N MET A 190 -18.72 -0.40 4.48
CA MET A 190 -19.27 -1.73 4.67
C MET A 190 -18.18 -2.81 4.87
N VAL A 191 -17.53 -2.80 6.04
CA VAL A 191 -16.43 -3.73 6.37
C VAL A 191 -16.86 -4.91 7.25
N GLY A 192 -18.18 -5.12 7.43
CA GLY A 192 -18.74 -6.17 8.28
C GLY A 192 -19.97 -6.88 7.70
N SER A 193 -20.12 -6.99 6.36
CA SER A 193 -21.29 -7.58 5.72
C SER A 193 -21.57 -9.01 6.18
N PRO A 194 -22.85 -9.42 6.36
CA PRO A 194 -23.20 -10.71 6.99
C PRO A 194 -22.90 -11.95 6.13
N ASN A 195 -22.73 -11.78 4.83
CA ASN A 195 -22.25 -12.83 3.91
C ASN A 195 -21.00 -12.33 3.20
N PRO A 196 -19.88 -12.09 3.95
CA PRO A 196 -18.81 -11.20 3.53
C PRO A 196 -17.98 -11.70 2.35
N GLY A 197 -17.61 -10.80 1.44
CA GLY A 197 -16.44 -10.90 0.60
C GLY A 197 -15.26 -10.16 1.23
N TYR A 198 -14.07 -10.33 0.68
CA TYR A 198 -12.91 -9.53 1.04
C TYR A 198 -12.39 -8.85 -0.22
N PHE A 199 -12.69 -7.56 -0.32
CA PHE A 199 -12.32 -6.77 -1.50
C PHE A 199 -11.42 -5.60 -1.10
N ALA A 200 -10.40 -5.33 -1.93
CA ALA A 200 -9.64 -4.11 -1.90
C ALA A 200 -9.91 -3.32 -3.19
N TYR A 201 -9.96 -1.98 -3.11
CA TYR A 201 -10.08 -1.16 -4.31
C TYR A 201 -8.85 -1.33 -5.20
N ASP A 202 -9.08 -1.58 -6.50
CA ASP A 202 -8.10 -1.85 -7.55
C ASP A 202 -7.20 -0.62 -7.79
N GLY A 203 -6.18 -0.49 -7.00
CA GLY A 203 -5.25 0.63 -7.02
C GLY A 203 -4.25 0.55 -8.16
N ASP A 204 -3.85 -0.67 -8.55
CA ASP A 204 -2.85 -0.95 -9.60
C ASP A 204 -3.46 -1.15 -10.99
N GLY A 205 -4.79 -1.27 -11.11
CA GLY A 205 -5.50 -1.48 -12.35
C GLY A 205 -5.43 -2.91 -12.88
N SER A 206 -5.10 -3.87 -12.04
CA SER A 206 -4.97 -5.29 -12.44
C SER A 206 -6.28 -5.92 -12.90
N SER A 207 -7.42 -5.41 -12.45
CA SER A 207 -8.75 -5.88 -12.84
C SER A 207 -9.58 -4.86 -13.62
N GLY A 208 -9.09 -3.62 -13.80
CA GLY A 208 -9.83 -2.56 -14.46
C GLY A 208 -9.04 -1.25 -14.59
N SER A 209 -9.70 -0.14 -14.32
CA SER A 209 -9.05 1.17 -14.26
C SER A 209 -8.49 1.37 -12.86
N GLY A 210 -7.18 1.48 -12.75
CA GLY A 210 -6.50 1.73 -11.49
C GLY A 210 -6.80 3.09 -10.87
N GLY A 211 -6.38 3.26 -9.61
CA GLY A 211 -6.44 4.54 -8.92
C GLY A 211 -5.35 5.52 -9.39
N PRO A 212 -5.36 6.77 -8.89
CA PRO A 212 -4.25 7.70 -9.07
C PRO A 212 -2.91 7.13 -8.55
N ALA A 213 -1.79 7.72 -9.00
CA ALA A 213 -0.45 7.33 -8.56
C ALA A 213 -0.37 7.25 -7.02
N GLY A 214 0.17 6.14 -6.50
CA GLY A 214 0.21 5.79 -5.07
C GLY A 214 -0.95 4.91 -4.59
N SER A 215 -2.02 4.72 -5.39
CA SER A 215 -3.14 3.85 -5.01
C SER A 215 -2.75 2.38 -4.94
N ALA A 216 -1.86 1.93 -5.85
CA ALA A 216 -1.31 0.58 -5.84
C ALA A 216 -0.60 0.24 -4.52
N GLU A 217 0.15 1.17 -3.93
CA GLU A 217 0.81 0.99 -2.63
C GLU A 217 -0.22 0.80 -1.51
N ILE A 218 -1.30 1.57 -1.52
CA ILE A 218 -2.39 1.44 -0.54
C ILE A 218 -3.05 0.06 -0.65
N GLU A 219 -3.39 -0.37 -1.86
CA GLU A 219 -3.95 -1.69 -2.12
C GLU A 219 -3.02 -2.80 -1.64
N GLN A 220 -1.75 -2.76 -2.05
CA GLN A 220 -0.74 -3.74 -1.66
C GLN A 220 -0.60 -3.83 -0.14
N THR A 221 -0.61 -2.68 0.55
CA THR A 221 -0.51 -2.63 2.01
C THR A 221 -1.71 -3.31 2.68
N LEU A 222 -2.92 -3.05 2.22
CA LEU A 222 -4.13 -3.69 2.73
C LEU A 222 -4.12 -5.20 2.48
N ARG A 223 -3.75 -5.63 1.27
CA ARG A 223 -3.64 -7.05 0.89
C ARG A 223 -2.58 -7.79 1.70
N ALA A 224 -1.47 -7.13 2.04
CA ALA A 224 -0.38 -7.74 2.81
C ALA A 224 -0.86 -8.27 4.17
N HIS A 225 -1.74 -7.55 4.88
CA HIS A 225 -2.33 -8.05 6.12
C HIS A 225 -3.10 -9.36 5.89
N PHE A 226 -3.98 -9.40 4.90
CA PHE A 226 -4.77 -10.60 4.61
C PHE A 226 -3.92 -11.80 4.18
N GLN A 227 -2.77 -11.57 3.54
CA GLN A 227 -1.81 -12.62 3.22
C GLN A 227 -1.25 -13.26 4.49
N THR A 228 -0.98 -12.50 5.56
CA THR A 228 -0.47 -13.06 6.83
C THR A 228 -1.45 -14.02 7.50
N ILE A 229 -2.75 -13.85 7.26
CA ILE A 229 -3.82 -14.69 7.80
C ILE A 229 -4.41 -15.65 6.77
N ASN A 230 -3.77 -15.79 5.58
CA ASN A 230 -4.19 -16.66 4.48
C ASN A 230 -5.64 -16.44 4.01
N VAL A 231 -6.08 -15.19 3.96
CA VAL A 231 -7.41 -14.81 3.42
C VAL A 231 -7.22 -14.21 2.03
N PRO A 232 -7.76 -14.84 0.97
CA PRO A 232 -7.72 -14.28 -0.37
C PRO A 232 -8.51 -12.97 -0.46
N VAL A 233 -7.96 -11.95 -1.15
CA VAL A 233 -8.61 -10.67 -1.42
C VAL A 233 -8.78 -10.54 -2.94
N GLN A 234 -9.97 -10.11 -3.37
CA GLN A 234 -10.26 -9.77 -4.77
C GLN A 234 -10.32 -8.25 -4.93
N ASP A 235 -10.19 -7.80 -6.18
CA ASP A 235 -10.33 -6.39 -6.52
C ASP A 235 -11.80 -5.97 -6.51
N THR A 236 -12.01 -4.70 -6.14
CA THR A 236 -13.25 -3.98 -6.42
C THR A 236 -12.93 -2.68 -7.15
N ALA A 237 -13.76 -2.31 -8.12
CA ALA A 237 -13.50 -1.14 -8.95
C ALA A 237 -13.72 0.18 -8.19
N PHE A 238 -13.01 1.22 -8.62
CA PHE A 238 -13.32 2.60 -8.26
C PHE A 238 -14.52 3.10 -9.10
N ASP A 239 -15.71 2.59 -8.80
CA ASP A 239 -16.95 2.90 -9.52
C ASP A 239 -17.62 4.22 -9.11
N GLY A 240 -17.06 4.92 -8.12
CA GLY A 240 -17.55 6.21 -7.63
C GLY A 240 -18.70 6.13 -6.63
N ARG A 241 -18.97 4.94 -6.07
CA ARG A 241 -20.07 4.71 -5.12
C ARG A 241 -19.69 4.91 -3.65
N SER A 242 -18.48 5.41 -3.34
CA SER A 242 -18.07 5.75 -1.99
C SER A 242 -17.14 6.95 -1.93
N ASP A 243 -16.81 7.43 -0.74
CA ASP A 243 -16.14 8.70 -0.45
C ASP A 243 -14.71 8.85 -0.99
N TYR A 244 -14.11 7.78 -1.54
CA TYR A 244 -12.87 7.91 -2.31
C TYR A 244 -13.05 8.75 -3.59
N GLY A 245 -14.28 8.79 -4.14
CA GLY A 245 -14.57 9.43 -5.42
C GLY A 245 -14.10 10.88 -5.53
N PRO A 246 -14.41 11.79 -4.56
CA PRO A 246 -13.89 13.14 -4.58
C PRO A 246 -12.36 13.24 -4.55
N PHE A 247 -11.68 12.34 -3.82
CA PHE A 247 -10.22 12.35 -3.70
C PHE A 247 -9.55 11.95 -5.01
N ILE A 248 -9.96 10.85 -5.63
CA ILE A 248 -9.37 10.40 -6.90
C ILE A 248 -9.62 11.41 -8.03
N ARG A 249 -10.75 12.15 -8.05
CA ARG A 249 -10.99 13.23 -9.03
C ARG A 249 -9.95 14.34 -8.99
N TYR A 250 -9.28 14.52 -7.86
CA TYR A 250 -8.17 15.48 -7.70
C TYR A 250 -6.79 14.82 -7.77
N GLY A 251 -6.71 13.57 -8.19
CA GLY A 251 -5.45 12.85 -8.32
C GLY A 251 -4.81 12.43 -6.98
N ILE A 252 -5.58 12.43 -5.89
CA ILE A 252 -5.11 11.95 -4.58
C ILE A 252 -5.17 10.43 -4.61
N ALA A 253 -4.05 9.78 -4.30
CA ALA A 253 -3.99 8.33 -4.14
C ALA A 253 -5.07 7.85 -3.16
N ALA A 254 -5.80 6.81 -3.52
CA ALA A 254 -6.84 6.26 -2.67
C ALA A 254 -6.87 4.73 -2.72
N GLY A 255 -7.38 4.13 -1.66
CA GLY A 255 -7.63 2.70 -1.55
C GLY A 255 -8.56 2.43 -0.38
N GLY A 256 -8.83 1.18 -0.08
CA GLY A 256 -9.69 0.81 1.03
C GLY A 256 -10.19 -0.61 0.91
N LEU A 257 -11.07 -0.98 1.85
CA LEU A 257 -11.67 -2.30 1.95
C LEU A 257 -13.18 -2.24 1.85
N PHE A 258 -13.77 -3.33 1.35
CA PHE A 258 -15.20 -3.50 1.18
C PHE A 258 -15.57 -4.96 1.35
N THR A 259 -16.71 -5.27 1.96
CA THR A 259 -17.17 -6.66 2.16
C THR A 259 -18.38 -7.05 1.31
N GLY A 260 -18.84 -6.13 0.47
CA GLY A 260 -19.95 -6.34 -0.46
C GLY A 260 -21.29 -5.83 0.05
N ALA A 261 -22.11 -5.31 -0.85
CA ALA A 261 -23.44 -4.77 -0.60
C ALA A 261 -24.56 -5.69 -1.18
N GLU A 262 -25.43 -5.17 -2.05
CA GLU A 262 -26.53 -5.87 -2.71
C GLU A 262 -26.06 -6.93 -3.74
N GLY A 263 -24.82 -6.87 -4.17
CA GLY A 263 -24.23 -7.86 -5.09
C GLY A 263 -24.31 -9.27 -4.54
N ARG A 264 -24.44 -10.28 -5.43
CA ARG A 264 -24.59 -11.67 -5.01
C ARG A 264 -23.27 -12.41 -5.05
N LYS A 265 -22.90 -13.04 -3.94
CA LYS A 265 -21.73 -13.89 -3.83
C LYS A 265 -21.80 -15.02 -4.86
N THR A 266 -20.76 -15.18 -5.66
CA THR A 266 -20.64 -16.29 -6.64
C THR A 266 -20.31 -17.62 -5.94
N THR A 267 -20.47 -18.72 -6.65
CA THR A 267 -20.05 -20.03 -6.14
C THR A 267 -18.56 -20.08 -5.86
N GLN A 268 -17.74 -19.45 -6.71
CA GLN A 268 -16.29 -19.37 -6.53
C GLN A 268 -15.94 -18.54 -5.27
N GLN A 269 -16.60 -17.43 -5.07
CA GLN A 269 -16.40 -16.59 -3.87
C GLN A 269 -16.83 -17.30 -2.59
N ALA A 270 -17.91 -18.09 -2.64
CA ALA A 270 -18.32 -18.93 -1.50
C ALA A 270 -17.30 -20.04 -1.20
N GLN A 271 -16.60 -20.57 -2.19
CA GLN A 271 -15.47 -21.50 -1.99
C GLN A 271 -14.26 -20.83 -1.34
N LEU A 272 -13.99 -19.57 -1.69
CA LEU A 272 -12.87 -18.79 -1.12
C LEU A 272 -13.12 -18.34 0.32
N TRP A 273 -14.32 -17.86 0.62
CA TRP A 273 -14.61 -17.12 1.87
C TRP A 273 -15.71 -17.75 2.73
N GLY A 274 -16.30 -18.85 2.28
CA GLY A 274 -17.49 -19.42 2.92
C GLY A 274 -18.75 -18.62 2.62
N GLY A 275 -19.78 -18.82 3.41
CA GLY A 275 -21.08 -18.17 3.24
C GLY A 275 -21.95 -18.80 2.16
N GLN A 276 -22.90 -18.05 1.60
CA GLN A 276 -23.93 -18.56 0.72
C GLN A 276 -23.81 -17.99 -0.70
N ALA A 277 -23.53 -18.86 -1.67
CA ALA A 277 -23.58 -18.52 -3.09
C ALA A 277 -25.00 -18.14 -3.55
N GLY A 278 -25.10 -17.19 -4.50
CA GLY A 278 -26.36 -16.69 -5.03
C GLY A 278 -27.13 -15.73 -4.09
N VAL A 279 -26.58 -15.47 -2.92
CA VAL A 279 -27.14 -14.58 -1.90
C VAL A 279 -26.37 -13.28 -1.88
N ALA A 280 -27.03 -12.14 -1.63
CA ALA A 280 -26.37 -10.85 -1.48
C ALA A 280 -25.30 -10.91 -0.37
N PHE A 281 -24.24 -10.14 -0.52
CA PHE A 281 -23.25 -9.97 0.54
C PHE A 281 -23.92 -9.36 1.78
N ASP A 282 -24.78 -8.37 1.56
CA ASP A 282 -25.66 -7.79 2.58
C ASP A 282 -27.11 -7.73 2.08
N ARG A 283 -28.01 -8.51 2.68
CA ARG A 283 -29.44 -8.50 2.36
C ARG A 283 -30.17 -7.29 2.97
N CYS A 284 -29.56 -6.67 3.96
CA CYS A 284 -30.13 -5.53 4.68
C CYS A 284 -29.60 -4.19 4.18
N TYR A 285 -28.79 -4.19 3.12
CA TYR A 285 -28.29 -2.97 2.48
C TYR A 285 -29.44 -1.99 2.23
N HIS A 286 -29.28 -0.75 2.68
CA HIS A 286 -30.27 0.33 2.60
C HIS A 286 -31.65 -0.01 3.20
N SER A 287 -31.68 -0.81 4.26
CA SER A 287 -32.90 -1.34 4.83
C SER A 287 -32.99 -1.19 6.35
N SER A 288 -34.20 -1.29 6.89
CA SER A 288 -34.45 -1.22 8.34
C SER A 288 -33.79 -2.39 9.12
N CYS A 289 -33.43 -3.49 8.47
CA CYS A 289 -32.78 -4.61 9.10
C CYS A 289 -31.25 -4.47 9.18
N ASP A 290 -30.66 -3.37 8.69
CA ASP A 290 -29.25 -3.09 8.86
C ASP A 290 -28.95 -2.61 10.28
N THR A 291 -28.97 -3.55 11.21
CA THR A 291 -28.81 -3.39 12.65
C THR A 291 -27.56 -4.10 13.14
N THR A 292 -27.25 -4.03 14.43
CA THR A 292 -26.13 -4.77 15.04
C THR A 292 -26.18 -6.28 14.83
N SER A 293 -27.33 -6.86 14.47
CA SER A 293 -27.44 -8.26 14.08
C SER A 293 -27.09 -8.54 12.61
N ASN A 294 -26.86 -7.51 11.81
CA ASN A 294 -26.49 -7.58 10.40
C ASN A 294 -24.97 -7.48 10.21
N ILE A 295 -24.18 -7.94 11.16
CA ILE A 295 -22.70 -7.89 11.15
C ILE A 295 -22.14 -9.28 11.23
N ASP A 296 -21.15 -9.60 10.37
CA ASP A 296 -20.26 -10.72 10.54
C ASP A 296 -19.04 -10.29 11.38
N ASP A 297 -18.94 -10.85 12.58
CA ASP A 297 -17.90 -10.51 13.54
C ASP A 297 -16.50 -10.80 13.01
N THR A 298 -16.33 -11.90 12.28
CA THR A 298 -15.02 -12.29 11.72
C THR A 298 -14.57 -11.33 10.62
N ALA A 299 -15.50 -10.90 9.76
CA ALA A 299 -15.18 -9.94 8.72
C ALA A 299 -14.84 -8.57 9.33
N LEU A 300 -15.64 -8.11 10.30
CA LEU A 300 -15.40 -6.84 10.98
C LEU A 300 -14.03 -6.82 11.68
N ASP A 301 -13.68 -7.90 12.37
CA ASP A 301 -12.41 -8.08 13.08
C ASP A 301 -11.23 -8.00 12.11
N ARG A 302 -11.21 -8.88 11.11
CA ARG A 302 -10.15 -8.95 10.10
C ARG A 302 -9.95 -7.63 9.34
N ASN A 303 -11.04 -6.97 8.98
CA ASN A 303 -10.96 -5.69 8.29
C ASN A 303 -10.46 -4.58 9.23
N SER A 304 -10.87 -4.56 10.49
CA SER A 304 -10.36 -3.59 11.48
C SER A 304 -8.85 -3.72 11.66
N ASP A 305 -8.33 -4.94 11.75
CA ASP A 305 -6.89 -5.20 11.84
C ASP A 305 -6.15 -4.82 10.56
N ALA A 306 -6.74 -5.10 9.39
CA ALA A 306 -6.17 -4.69 8.12
C ALA A 306 -6.11 -3.16 7.96
N ILE A 307 -7.13 -2.45 8.44
CA ILE A 307 -7.16 -0.98 8.49
C ILE A 307 -6.05 -0.46 9.41
N ALA A 308 -5.91 -1.03 10.62
CA ALA A 308 -4.84 -0.67 11.54
C ALA A 308 -3.47 -0.92 10.91
N HIS A 309 -3.27 -2.09 10.29
CA HIS A 309 -2.05 -2.42 9.57
C HIS A 309 -1.71 -1.34 8.53
N ALA A 310 -2.67 -0.93 7.71
CA ALA A 310 -2.45 0.11 6.70
C ALA A 310 -2.13 1.48 7.33
N VAL A 311 -2.85 1.88 8.39
CA VAL A 311 -2.60 3.16 9.06
C VAL A 311 -1.22 3.19 9.72
N TRP A 312 -0.79 2.11 10.38
CA TRP A 312 0.53 2.04 11.00
C TRP A 312 1.65 1.97 9.96
N THR A 313 1.49 1.16 8.93
CA THR A 313 2.48 1.01 7.87
C THR A 313 2.66 2.30 7.07
N LEU A 314 1.57 2.83 6.51
CA LEU A 314 1.62 4.02 5.67
C LEU A 314 1.84 5.30 6.48
N GLY A 315 1.44 5.35 7.75
CA GLY A 315 1.66 6.47 8.66
C GLY A 315 3.08 6.53 9.25
N GLY A 316 3.76 5.37 9.35
CA GLY A 316 5.10 5.25 9.92
C GLY A 316 6.20 5.81 9.04
N ASP A 317 6.48 5.20 7.91
CA ASP A 317 7.64 5.51 7.07
C ASP A 317 7.33 5.81 5.60
N GLY A 318 6.08 5.61 5.17
CA GLY A 318 5.71 5.85 3.77
C GLY A 318 6.48 4.97 2.80
N GLY A 319 6.53 3.67 3.05
CA GLY A 319 7.14 2.71 2.14
C GLY A 319 7.34 1.35 2.77
N THR A 320 6.77 0.35 2.10
CA THR A 320 6.98 -1.09 2.20
C THR A 320 6.63 -1.80 3.52
N THR A 321 5.62 -2.64 3.41
CA THR A 321 5.13 -3.62 4.37
C THR A 321 6.14 -4.75 4.60
N GLU A 322 7.08 -4.55 5.53
CA GLU A 322 7.76 -5.67 6.19
C GLU A 322 8.18 -5.29 7.60
N PRO A 323 8.27 -6.28 8.53
CA PRO A 323 8.70 -6.00 9.90
C PRO A 323 10.05 -5.31 9.90
N PRO A 324 10.25 -4.24 10.69
CA PRO A 324 11.56 -3.60 10.81
C PRO A 324 12.56 -4.53 11.48
N GLY A 325 13.51 -4.95 10.73
CA GLY A 325 14.57 -5.87 11.13
C GLY A 325 14.98 -6.81 10.00
N ASP A 326 14.17 -6.95 8.96
CA ASP A 326 14.44 -7.92 7.91
C ASP A 326 14.93 -7.32 6.59
N THR A 327 14.71 -6.02 6.29
CA THR A 327 15.24 -5.39 5.08
C THR A 327 16.74 -5.15 5.22
N VAL A 328 17.50 -5.76 4.33
CA VAL A 328 18.96 -5.66 4.22
C VAL A 328 19.35 -4.60 3.18
N PHE A 329 18.57 -4.52 2.11
CA PHE A 329 18.77 -3.60 1.00
C PHE A 329 17.43 -3.30 0.34
N THR A 330 17.23 -2.05 -0.06
CA THR A 330 16.12 -1.64 -0.91
C THR A 330 16.59 -0.55 -1.86
N ASP A 331 16.10 -0.58 -3.09
CA ASP A 331 16.29 0.45 -4.10
C ASP A 331 15.04 0.51 -4.98
N ASP A 332 14.27 1.58 -4.82
CA ASP A 332 13.07 1.90 -5.58
C ASP A 332 13.38 2.64 -6.90
N LEU A 333 14.67 2.87 -7.17
CA LEU A 333 15.17 3.55 -8.35
C LEU A 333 14.67 4.99 -8.56
N GLU A 334 14.04 5.59 -7.55
CA GLU A 334 13.57 6.98 -7.60
C GLU A 334 14.71 8.00 -7.44
N SER A 335 15.74 7.63 -6.68
CA SER A 335 16.96 8.44 -6.48
C SER A 335 18.17 7.73 -7.08
N GLY A 336 18.81 8.34 -8.07
CA GLY A 336 19.83 7.69 -8.87
C GLY A 336 21.23 7.66 -8.25
N THR A 337 21.55 6.70 -7.37
CA THR A 337 22.91 6.60 -6.85
C THR A 337 23.46 5.19 -6.89
N GLY A 338 24.61 5.04 -7.54
CA GLY A 338 25.48 3.89 -7.39
C GLY A 338 25.34 2.75 -8.39
N TRP A 339 24.33 2.77 -9.28
CA TRP A 339 24.28 1.81 -10.39
C TRP A 339 25.31 2.17 -11.46
N THR A 340 25.99 1.17 -11.99
CA THR A 340 27.02 1.33 -13.02
C THR A 340 26.62 0.54 -14.26
N THR A 341 26.48 1.21 -15.38
CA THR A 341 26.27 0.59 -16.70
C THR A 341 27.60 0.15 -17.28
N ASN A 342 27.58 -0.96 -18.03
CA ASN A 342 28.76 -1.54 -18.65
C ASN A 342 29.95 -1.71 -17.67
N PRO A 343 29.74 -2.36 -16.50
CA PRO A 343 30.74 -2.38 -15.42
C PRO A 343 32.07 -3.03 -15.82
N ASN A 344 32.09 -3.90 -16.84
CA ASN A 344 33.25 -4.60 -17.31
C ASN A 344 33.82 -4.06 -18.64
N GLY A 345 33.15 -3.08 -19.27
CA GLY A 345 33.56 -2.55 -20.57
C GLY A 345 33.36 -3.52 -21.75
N THR A 346 32.45 -4.52 -21.58
CA THR A 346 32.27 -5.62 -22.55
C THR A 346 30.90 -5.60 -23.26
N ASP A 347 30.07 -4.61 -22.97
CA ASP A 347 28.77 -4.48 -23.63
C ASP A 347 28.95 -4.25 -25.15
N THR A 348 28.09 -4.92 -25.92
CA THR A 348 28.11 -4.86 -27.40
C THR A 348 26.93 -4.10 -27.97
N ALA A 349 25.88 -3.85 -27.19
CA ALA A 349 24.69 -3.13 -27.63
C ALA A 349 25.05 -1.78 -28.28
N THR A 350 24.45 -1.50 -29.42
CA THR A 350 24.65 -0.28 -30.20
C THR A 350 23.65 0.80 -29.88
N ALA A 351 22.42 0.43 -29.46
CA ALA A 351 21.36 1.31 -28.97
C ALA A 351 20.67 0.68 -27.75
N GLY A 352 19.77 1.40 -27.09
CA GLY A 352 18.92 0.91 -26.01
C GLY A 352 19.69 0.33 -24.82
N ARG A 353 20.80 0.94 -24.43
CA ARG A 353 21.58 0.46 -23.28
C ARG A 353 20.85 0.73 -21.98
N TRP A 354 21.14 -0.07 -20.96
CA TRP A 354 20.61 0.17 -19.62
C TRP A 354 20.82 1.61 -19.17
N GLU A 355 19.76 2.24 -18.74
CA GLU A 355 19.80 3.51 -18.06
C GLU A 355 18.77 3.56 -16.92
N ARG A 356 19.04 4.33 -15.90
CA ARG A 356 18.06 4.72 -14.91
C ARG A 356 17.39 6.02 -15.37
N GLY A 357 16.09 6.01 -15.47
CA GLY A 357 15.36 7.18 -15.95
C GLY A 357 13.86 7.08 -15.65
N THR A 358 13.10 8.03 -16.18
CA THR A 358 11.64 7.96 -16.22
C THR A 358 11.25 7.34 -17.56
N PRO A 359 10.84 6.06 -17.59
CA PRO A 359 10.55 5.38 -18.85
C PRO A 359 9.36 6.01 -19.58
N GLN A 360 9.50 6.18 -20.87
CA GLN A 360 8.41 6.63 -21.75
C GLN A 360 7.79 5.39 -22.41
N PRO A 361 6.52 5.04 -22.11
CA PRO A 361 5.89 3.84 -22.66
C PRO A 361 5.85 3.85 -24.18
N THR A 362 6.15 2.68 -24.78
CA THR A 362 6.07 2.46 -26.22
C THR A 362 5.10 1.34 -26.56
N THR A 363 4.48 1.43 -27.73
CA THR A 363 3.56 0.41 -28.25
C THR A 363 3.79 0.23 -29.75
N TYR A 364 3.85 -1.02 -30.20
CA TYR A 364 3.93 -1.34 -31.62
C TYR A 364 2.82 -2.32 -32.03
N SER A 365 2.01 -1.96 -33.00
CA SER A 365 0.89 -2.78 -33.51
C SER A 365 0.00 -3.36 -32.38
N GLY A 366 -0.26 -2.58 -31.32
CA GLY A 366 -1.09 -2.98 -30.19
C GLY A 366 -0.37 -3.82 -29.13
N THR A 367 0.93 -4.08 -29.30
CA THR A 367 1.77 -4.74 -28.30
C THR A 367 2.52 -3.68 -27.50
N ASN A 368 2.29 -3.61 -26.18
CA ASN A 368 3.08 -2.76 -25.31
C ASN A 368 4.51 -3.31 -25.23
N LEU A 369 5.48 -2.44 -25.37
CA LEU A 369 6.91 -2.80 -25.31
C LEU A 369 7.55 -2.17 -24.07
N GLN A 370 8.05 -0.93 -24.14
CA GLN A 370 8.50 -0.25 -22.94
C GLN A 370 7.32 0.12 -22.04
N LEU A 371 7.48 -0.10 -20.74
CA LEU A 371 6.48 0.24 -19.72
C LEU A 371 6.90 1.50 -18.94
N ALA A 372 5.94 2.21 -18.36
CA ALA A 372 6.22 3.12 -17.26
C ALA A 372 6.84 2.36 -16.07
N ALA A 373 7.44 3.06 -15.12
CA ALA A 373 7.97 2.44 -13.89
C ALA A 373 6.91 1.57 -13.18
N ALA A 374 7.32 0.50 -12.52
CA ALA A 374 6.43 -0.37 -11.76
C ALA A 374 5.87 0.35 -10.51
N SER A 375 6.67 1.27 -9.94
CA SER A 375 6.25 2.18 -8.89
C SER A 375 6.93 3.54 -9.08
N GLY A 376 6.34 4.59 -8.54
CA GLY A 376 6.92 5.94 -8.65
C GLY A 376 7.08 6.43 -10.09
N SER A 377 8.24 6.95 -10.44
CA SER A 377 8.55 7.51 -11.76
C SER A 377 9.87 7.02 -12.35
N GLY A 378 10.73 6.44 -11.56
CA GLY A 378 12.07 5.96 -11.93
C GLY A 378 12.13 4.44 -12.07
N ALA A 379 12.86 3.94 -13.05
CA ALA A 379 13.18 2.52 -13.23
C ALA A 379 14.53 2.35 -13.94
N LEU A 380 15.10 1.15 -13.88
CA LEU A 380 16.18 0.72 -14.79
C LEU A 380 15.53 0.08 -16.02
N VAL A 381 15.77 0.66 -17.20
CA VAL A 381 15.20 0.18 -18.47
C VAL A 381 16.24 0.21 -19.59
N THR A 382 15.95 -0.51 -20.65
CA THR A 382 16.68 -0.45 -21.90
C THR A 382 16.14 0.75 -22.72
N GLY A 383 16.87 1.90 -22.67
CA GLY A 383 16.48 3.13 -23.37
C GLY A 383 15.23 3.81 -22.82
N ALA A 384 15.35 4.73 -21.85
CA ALA A 384 14.19 5.32 -21.17
C ALA A 384 13.33 6.22 -22.08
N ALA A 385 13.89 6.78 -23.15
CA ALA A 385 13.17 7.67 -24.08
C ALA A 385 12.49 6.86 -25.19
N ALA A 386 11.20 7.14 -25.45
CA ALA A 386 10.45 6.46 -26.52
C ALA A 386 10.97 6.72 -27.95
N GLY A 387 11.65 7.86 -28.18
CA GLY A 387 12.07 8.22 -29.53
C GLY A 387 10.91 8.64 -30.43
N THR A 388 11.10 8.53 -31.78
CA THR A 388 10.08 8.86 -32.77
C THR A 388 9.11 7.71 -33.06
N ASP A 389 9.53 6.51 -32.80
CA ASP A 389 8.77 5.24 -32.88
C ASP A 389 9.35 4.21 -31.92
N ALA A 390 8.67 3.07 -31.77
CA ALA A 390 9.04 2.02 -30.83
C ALA A 390 10.40 1.35 -31.11
N GLY A 391 10.94 1.49 -32.31
CA GLY A 391 12.25 0.96 -32.70
C GLY A 391 13.38 1.98 -32.71
N THR A 392 13.16 3.19 -32.15
CA THR A 392 14.19 4.24 -32.19
C THR A 392 15.24 4.07 -31.09
N ASN A 393 14.83 3.66 -29.90
CA ASN A 393 15.68 3.58 -28.70
C ASN A 393 15.56 2.23 -28.00
N ASP A 394 14.97 1.23 -28.64
CA ASP A 394 14.96 -0.15 -28.11
C ASP A 394 16.36 -0.76 -28.09
N LEU A 395 16.51 -1.87 -27.44
CA LEU A 395 17.78 -2.56 -27.33
C LEU A 395 18.16 -3.16 -28.70
N ASP A 396 19.33 -2.76 -29.23
CA ASP A 396 19.85 -3.20 -30.50
C ASP A 396 21.30 -3.71 -30.42
N GLY A 397 21.61 -4.72 -31.21
CA GLY A 397 22.96 -5.09 -31.65
C GLY A 397 23.82 -5.71 -30.58
N GLY A 398 23.24 -6.41 -29.63
CA GLY A 398 23.98 -7.22 -28.66
C GLY A 398 23.49 -7.07 -27.22
N ALA A 399 24.42 -7.23 -26.27
CA ALA A 399 24.10 -7.20 -24.85
C ALA A 399 24.48 -5.87 -24.19
N THR A 400 23.69 -5.50 -23.19
CA THR A 400 23.97 -4.40 -22.26
C THR A 400 23.86 -4.87 -20.82
N THR A 401 24.73 -4.37 -19.94
CA THR A 401 24.80 -4.78 -18.54
C THR A 401 24.70 -3.59 -17.59
N VAL A 402 24.08 -3.83 -16.42
CA VAL A 402 24.01 -2.86 -15.32
C VAL A 402 24.28 -3.56 -13.99
N GLN A 403 24.97 -2.88 -13.08
CA GLN A 403 25.39 -3.43 -11.79
C GLN A 403 25.02 -2.51 -10.64
N SER A 404 24.47 -3.09 -9.56
CA SER A 404 24.15 -2.38 -8.32
C SER A 404 25.40 -1.88 -7.58
N PRO A 405 25.24 -0.94 -6.63
CA PRO A 405 26.27 -0.73 -5.59
C PRO A 405 26.58 -2.03 -4.86
N ALA A 406 27.68 -2.03 -4.09
CA ALA A 406 28.03 -3.14 -3.22
C ALA A 406 27.04 -3.26 -2.07
N ILE A 407 26.49 -4.45 -1.84
CA ILE A 407 25.48 -4.76 -0.83
C ILE A 407 26.08 -5.72 0.18
N ALA A 408 26.25 -5.28 1.43
CA ALA A 408 26.72 -6.15 2.51
C ALA A 408 25.52 -6.95 3.08
N LEU A 409 25.59 -8.28 2.98
CA LEU A 409 24.56 -9.18 3.50
C LEU A 409 24.94 -9.65 4.92
N PRO A 410 24.16 -9.35 5.96
CA PRO A 410 24.36 -9.94 7.29
C PRO A 410 24.21 -11.46 7.27
N ALA A 411 24.63 -12.13 8.35
CA ALA A 411 24.38 -13.57 8.52
C ALA A 411 22.89 -13.91 8.55
N GLY A 412 22.53 -15.15 8.25
CA GLY A 412 21.16 -15.67 8.23
C GLY A 412 20.53 -15.76 6.83
N SER A 413 19.32 -16.29 6.75
CA SER A 413 18.58 -16.45 5.49
C SER A 413 18.36 -15.11 4.80
N LYS A 414 18.35 -15.11 3.45
CA LYS A 414 18.19 -13.91 2.64
C LYS A 414 17.31 -14.20 1.44
N THR A 415 16.33 -13.33 1.22
CA THR A 415 15.47 -13.36 0.03
C THR A 415 15.65 -12.08 -0.77
N LEU A 416 16.00 -12.21 -2.05
CA LEU A 416 15.98 -11.12 -3.02
C LEU A 416 14.63 -11.09 -3.71
N SER A 417 14.01 -9.91 -3.84
CA SER A 417 12.84 -9.68 -4.68
C SER A 417 13.05 -8.45 -5.56
N PHE A 418 12.43 -8.44 -6.74
CA PHE A 418 12.44 -7.30 -7.66
C PHE A 418 11.32 -7.43 -8.70
N SER A 419 10.87 -6.30 -9.23
CA SER A 419 9.98 -6.22 -10.40
C SER A 419 10.80 -6.27 -11.67
N TRP A 420 10.29 -6.94 -12.72
CA TRP A 420 10.95 -7.07 -14.01
C TRP A 420 9.97 -7.24 -15.15
N TYR A 421 10.39 -6.89 -16.37
CA TYR A 421 9.75 -7.31 -17.61
C TYR A 421 10.77 -7.53 -18.72
N LEU A 422 10.41 -8.39 -19.68
CA LEU A 422 11.02 -8.52 -21.00
C LEU A 422 9.90 -8.49 -22.02
N ALA A 423 9.94 -7.55 -22.94
CA ALA A 423 8.99 -7.40 -24.03
C ALA A 423 9.71 -7.50 -25.39
N HIS A 424 9.08 -8.12 -26.39
CA HIS A 424 9.63 -8.28 -27.72
C HIS A 424 8.55 -8.64 -28.74
N LEU A 425 8.86 -8.48 -30.03
CA LEU A 425 8.01 -8.92 -31.14
C LEU A 425 8.33 -10.35 -31.57
N ASN A 426 7.56 -10.85 -32.56
CA ASN A 426 7.65 -12.23 -33.05
C ASN A 426 8.89 -12.54 -33.91
N ASN A 427 9.74 -11.54 -34.19
CA ASN A 427 11.03 -11.70 -34.83
C ASN A 427 12.19 -11.91 -33.81
N SER A 428 11.87 -11.93 -32.51
CA SER A 428 12.80 -12.28 -31.44
C SER A 428 13.13 -13.79 -31.44
N SER A 429 14.21 -14.15 -30.76
CA SER A 429 14.70 -15.51 -30.65
C SER A 429 15.02 -15.88 -29.20
N THR A 430 15.47 -17.11 -28.97
CA THR A 430 15.96 -17.56 -27.65
C THR A 430 17.33 -16.95 -27.28
N ASP A 431 18.01 -16.31 -28.22
CA ASP A 431 19.28 -15.62 -27.97
C ASP A 431 19.06 -14.25 -27.30
N ASP A 432 17.86 -13.63 -27.54
CA ASP A 432 17.43 -12.44 -26.84
C ASP A 432 17.00 -12.80 -25.41
N HIS A 433 17.40 -12.02 -24.43
CA HIS A 433 17.09 -12.39 -23.03
C HIS A 433 17.19 -11.22 -22.06
N LEU A 434 16.55 -11.40 -20.91
CA LEU A 434 16.82 -10.69 -19.66
C LEU A 434 17.34 -11.69 -18.63
N ARG A 435 18.52 -11.45 -18.11
CA ARG A 435 19.16 -12.27 -17.09
C ARG A 435 19.56 -11.42 -15.88
N VAL A 436 19.21 -11.87 -14.68
CA VAL A 436 19.64 -11.23 -13.42
C VAL A 436 20.46 -12.21 -12.60
N ARG A 437 21.59 -11.73 -12.10
CA ARG A 437 22.53 -12.53 -11.30
C ARG A 437 22.86 -11.81 -9.99
N VAL A 438 23.05 -12.58 -8.92
CA VAL A 438 23.72 -12.12 -7.70
C VAL A 438 25.16 -12.56 -7.77
N VAL A 439 26.09 -11.62 -7.68
CA VAL A 439 27.52 -11.82 -7.82
C VAL A 439 28.20 -11.55 -6.48
N GLY A 440 28.81 -12.56 -5.90
CA GLY A 440 29.60 -12.49 -4.68
C GLY A 440 31.09 -12.78 -4.95
N PRO A 441 31.96 -12.73 -3.92
CA PRO A 441 33.39 -12.94 -4.06
C PRO A 441 33.75 -14.37 -4.51
N ASN A 442 32.87 -15.34 -4.27
CA ASN A 442 33.11 -16.76 -4.55
C ASN A 442 32.31 -17.29 -5.75
N GLY A 443 31.71 -16.43 -6.55
CA GLY A 443 30.94 -16.82 -7.73
C GLY A 443 29.65 -16.05 -7.89
N SER A 444 28.80 -16.49 -8.84
CA SER A 444 27.52 -15.87 -9.14
C SER A 444 26.41 -16.91 -9.24
N THR A 445 25.20 -16.49 -8.88
CA THR A 445 23.95 -17.27 -9.05
C THR A 445 23.01 -16.50 -9.95
N THR A 446 22.48 -17.15 -11.00
CA THR A 446 21.41 -16.60 -11.82
C THR A 446 20.09 -16.75 -11.07
N VAL A 447 19.41 -15.63 -10.86
CA VAL A 447 18.12 -15.56 -10.12
C VAL A 447 16.94 -15.30 -11.06
N LEU A 448 17.21 -14.86 -12.27
CA LEU A 448 16.27 -14.75 -13.39
C LEU A 448 17.01 -15.06 -14.69
N ASP A 449 16.40 -15.89 -15.53
CA ASP A 449 16.85 -16.15 -16.92
C ASP A 449 15.62 -16.26 -17.81
N GLN A 450 15.23 -15.16 -18.43
CA GLN A 450 14.08 -15.08 -19.30
C GLN A 450 14.54 -14.89 -20.74
N SER A 451 14.38 -15.91 -21.56
CA SER A 451 14.65 -15.84 -23.00
C SER A 451 13.48 -15.28 -23.78
N GLY A 452 13.78 -14.68 -24.93
CA GLY A 452 12.83 -14.32 -25.97
C GLY A 452 12.22 -15.54 -26.67
N ALA A 453 11.32 -15.28 -27.61
CA ALA A 453 10.62 -16.30 -28.37
C ALA A 453 10.15 -15.75 -29.74
N ALA A 454 9.93 -16.63 -30.72
CA ALA A 454 9.40 -16.28 -32.03
C ALA A 454 7.87 -16.00 -31.99
N SER A 455 7.43 -15.24 -31.00
CA SER A 455 6.04 -14.77 -30.79
C SER A 455 6.07 -13.44 -30.07
N ASN A 456 5.04 -12.61 -30.27
CA ASN A 456 4.96 -11.34 -29.53
C ASN A 456 4.84 -11.62 -28.01
N ARG A 457 5.65 -10.90 -27.25
CA ARG A 457 5.55 -10.81 -25.78
C ARG A 457 5.33 -9.35 -25.41
N ALA A 458 4.13 -9.01 -24.96
CA ALA A 458 3.84 -7.69 -24.44
C ALA A 458 4.56 -7.48 -23.09
N GLY A 459 5.01 -6.25 -22.87
CA GLY A 459 5.52 -5.82 -21.58
C GLY A 459 4.45 -5.97 -20.50
N SER A 460 4.84 -6.60 -19.40
CA SER A 460 4.03 -6.75 -18.20
C SER A 460 4.96 -6.90 -17.01
N TRP A 461 4.85 -6.02 -16.03
CA TRP A 461 5.63 -6.14 -14.81
C TRP A 461 5.29 -7.43 -14.07
N GLN A 462 6.33 -8.16 -13.70
CA GLN A 462 6.26 -9.39 -12.92
C GLN A 462 7.18 -9.26 -11.71
N THR A 463 6.90 -9.99 -10.64
CA THR A 463 7.76 -10.05 -9.46
C THR A 463 8.56 -11.33 -9.46
N GLN A 464 9.88 -11.24 -9.27
CA GLN A 464 10.78 -12.36 -9.03
C GLN A 464 11.23 -12.38 -7.58
N THR A 465 11.23 -13.57 -6.99
CA THR A 465 11.84 -13.82 -5.68
C THR A 465 12.85 -14.94 -5.78
N ALA A 466 13.96 -14.82 -5.04
CA ALA A 466 15.02 -15.82 -5.02
C ALA A 466 15.68 -15.92 -3.64
N ASP A 467 15.96 -17.15 -3.20
CA ASP A 467 16.80 -17.39 -2.02
C ASP A 467 18.27 -17.10 -2.36
N VAL A 468 18.84 -16.13 -1.66
CA VAL A 468 20.23 -15.74 -1.78
C VAL A 468 21.02 -15.95 -0.47
N SER A 469 20.52 -16.80 0.40
CA SER A 469 21.12 -17.14 1.71
C SER A 469 22.54 -17.69 1.59
N ALA A 470 22.90 -18.29 0.45
CA ALA A 470 24.26 -18.73 0.17
C ALA A 470 25.31 -17.61 0.22
N TYR A 471 24.87 -16.36 0.11
CA TYR A 471 25.72 -15.17 0.19
C TYR A 471 25.69 -14.48 1.56
N ALA A 472 25.03 -15.07 2.56
CA ALA A 472 24.98 -14.51 3.91
C ALA A 472 26.39 -14.26 4.47
N GLY A 473 26.62 -13.10 5.08
CA GLY A 473 27.93 -12.68 5.59
C GLY A 473 28.89 -12.16 4.53
N GLN A 474 28.48 -12.05 3.25
CA GLN A 474 29.32 -11.59 2.13
C GLN A 474 28.83 -10.23 1.61
N THR A 475 29.68 -9.58 0.84
CA THR A 475 29.29 -8.40 0.04
C THR A 475 29.02 -8.87 -1.39
N VAL A 476 27.83 -8.55 -1.90
CA VAL A 476 27.37 -8.94 -3.23
C VAL A 476 27.04 -7.73 -4.10
N ARG A 477 26.80 -8.00 -5.38
CA ARG A 477 26.19 -7.07 -6.34
C ARG A 477 25.10 -7.78 -7.12
N ILE A 478 24.06 -7.03 -7.49
CA ILE A 478 23.05 -7.49 -8.44
C ILE A 478 23.49 -7.01 -9.82
N VAL A 479 23.55 -7.93 -10.78
CA VAL A 479 23.95 -7.64 -12.18
C VAL A 479 22.80 -8.06 -13.08
N ALA A 480 22.28 -7.12 -13.86
CA ALA A 480 21.30 -7.40 -14.91
C ALA A 480 21.96 -7.28 -16.29
N GLU A 481 21.60 -8.19 -17.18
CA GLU A 481 22.01 -8.25 -18.57
C GLU A 481 20.75 -8.38 -19.44
N ALA A 482 20.58 -7.47 -20.38
CA ALA A 482 19.59 -7.61 -21.44
C ALA A 482 20.32 -7.74 -22.79
N ALA A 483 19.76 -8.53 -23.69
CA ALA A 483 20.35 -8.75 -25.01
C ALA A 483 19.30 -8.80 -26.10
N ASP A 484 19.59 -8.12 -27.23
CA ASP A 484 19.05 -8.34 -28.56
C ASP A 484 20.18 -8.96 -29.38
N ALA A 485 20.21 -10.30 -29.45
CA ALA A 485 21.29 -11.07 -30.05
C ALA A 485 20.79 -11.82 -31.29
N GLY A 486 21.62 -11.94 -32.29
CA GLY A 486 21.25 -12.62 -33.54
C GLY A 486 20.63 -11.68 -34.56
N THR A 487 19.36 -11.91 -34.95
CA THR A 487 18.62 -11.04 -35.87
C THR A 487 17.98 -9.90 -35.09
N GLY A 488 18.25 -8.65 -35.45
CA GLY A 488 17.68 -7.49 -34.75
C GLY A 488 16.18 -7.57 -34.60
N SER A 489 15.69 -7.32 -33.40
CA SER A 489 14.26 -7.37 -33.02
C SER A 489 13.94 -6.23 -32.04
N LEU A 490 12.67 -5.87 -31.95
CA LEU A 490 12.25 -4.90 -30.92
C LEU A 490 12.28 -5.61 -29.56
N VAL A 491 13.29 -5.29 -28.74
CA VAL A 491 13.47 -5.84 -27.39
C VAL A 491 13.53 -4.72 -26.37
N GLU A 492 12.71 -4.85 -25.32
CA GLU A 492 12.67 -3.94 -24.19
C GLU A 492 12.72 -4.72 -22.87
N ALA A 493 13.49 -4.25 -21.93
CA ALA A 493 13.60 -4.85 -20.61
C ALA A 493 13.61 -3.79 -19.50
N GLY A 494 13.10 -4.17 -18.34
CA GLY A 494 13.10 -3.29 -17.18
C GLY A 494 13.24 -4.02 -15.86
N LEU A 495 13.80 -3.29 -14.88
CA LEU A 495 13.88 -3.68 -13.47
C LEU A 495 13.41 -2.52 -12.60
N ASP A 496 12.76 -2.87 -11.47
CA ASP A 496 12.28 -1.92 -10.48
C ASP A 496 12.12 -2.59 -9.10
N ASN A 497 11.96 -1.81 -8.04
CA ASN A 497 11.63 -2.30 -6.70
C ASN A 497 12.55 -3.41 -6.18
N LEU A 498 13.87 -3.21 -6.26
CA LEU A 498 14.81 -4.20 -5.77
C LEU A 498 14.87 -4.21 -4.24
N LYS A 499 14.79 -5.40 -3.64
CA LYS A 499 14.79 -5.57 -2.20
C LYS A 499 15.49 -6.86 -1.78
N ILE A 500 16.28 -6.81 -0.70
CA ILE A 500 16.79 -8.00 -0.03
C ILE A 500 16.34 -7.97 1.42
N THR A 501 15.73 -9.06 1.86
CA THR A 501 15.26 -9.27 3.23
C THR A 501 15.99 -10.41 3.91
N LYS A 502 15.89 -10.47 5.25
CA LYS A 502 16.39 -11.63 6.04
C LYS A 502 15.52 -12.84 5.81
#